data_ffcb8ba8188908f4d71cb098241853bb
#
_entry.id   ffcb8ba8188908f4d71cb098241853bb
#
_cell.length_a   1.000
_cell.length_b   1.000
_cell.length_c   1.000
_cell.angle_alpha   90.00
_cell.angle_beta   90.00
_cell.angle_gamma   90.00
#
_symmetry.space_group_name_H-M   'P 1'
#
loop_
_entity.id
_entity.type
_entity.pdbx_description
1 polymer ?
#
loop_
_entity_poly.entity_id
_entity_poly.type
_entity_poly.pdbx_seq_one_letter_code
_entity_poly.pdbx_strand_id
1 'polypeptide(L)'
;MNLPLFAALVVILTLIMIKAAEQVAYPLTGYFSSLVSDYLEANQKLAPFYTHAPSIDGVKAAMAARDLFNTPRLALVNALNKQYETVKATDLIIANIQSLKDSNTYTVTTAHQPNLFTGPLYFIYKIAHTIALSRSLNKQMPEAKFVPVYYMGSEDADLDELGFVNIGGQKLVWQTKQTGAVGRMLVDVELLSLIKLIEGQIGVSVHGIAWVNLLKQSFTIGKTIAQATLEIVHHLFGAYGLVVVQPDSPDLKSLFTSVIEKELTTGFSNNAVQQTIKNLSVHYKVQAAGRAINLFYLQGNKRERIVQTDAGYEVTALGLSFTKDQILADVQNNPANYSPNVILRGVFQETILPNIAFIGGGGELAYWLELKQVFADAAVPFPVLLLRNSFLLVPAKRALQLQKMHINTVNLFKGRPQVIIDSFVKANSVHHLQINTQMAAIEAQYTLIKEQAAAIDASLVDHIEALSHKQAQKLLQVQKKMLRAEKRKYEAEQQQITKIMEQLFPGGSLQERTENIADWYKIYGTHFVDAIVENSDDFSKGFTLLYLND
;
A
#
# COMPACT_ATOMS: atom_id res chain seq x y z
N MET A 1 15.05 -8.79 -32.91
CA MET A 1 16.38 -8.23 -32.61
C MET A 1 16.29 -6.73 -32.26
N ASN A 2 15.50 -6.33 -31.26
CA ASN A 2 15.32 -4.91 -30.86
C ASN A 2 15.18 -4.70 -29.33
N LEU A 3 15.36 -5.74 -28.50
CA LEU A 3 15.32 -5.58 -27.03
C LEU A 3 16.41 -4.68 -26.44
N PRO A 4 17.70 -4.74 -26.87
CA PRO A 4 18.73 -3.92 -26.23
C PRO A 4 18.60 -2.42 -26.52
N LEU A 5 18.08 -2.03 -27.70
CA LEU A 5 17.93 -0.62 -28.06
C LEU A 5 16.77 0.04 -27.30
N PHE A 6 15.66 -0.67 -27.12
CA PHE A 6 14.49 -0.18 -26.36
C PHE A 6 14.84 -0.03 -24.88
N ALA A 7 15.50 -1.02 -24.27
CA ALA A 7 15.96 -0.94 -22.90
C ALA A 7 16.98 0.19 -22.68
N ALA A 8 17.92 0.38 -23.61
CA ALA A 8 18.88 1.49 -23.54
C ALA A 8 18.19 2.86 -23.71
N LEU A 9 17.18 2.97 -24.58
CA LEU A 9 16.43 4.21 -24.78
C LEU A 9 15.59 4.56 -23.54
N VAL A 10 14.93 3.56 -22.92
CA VAL A 10 14.18 3.71 -21.66
C VAL A 10 15.09 4.18 -20.53
N VAL A 11 16.25 3.55 -20.35
CA VAL A 11 17.23 3.94 -19.33
C VAL A 11 17.73 5.38 -19.55
N ILE A 12 18.02 5.77 -20.81
CA ILE A 12 18.47 7.14 -21.13
C ILE A 12 17.35 8.16 -20.84
N LEU A 13 16.11 7.87 -21.23
CA LEU A 13 14.96 8.75 -21.00
C LEU A 13 14.61 8.84 -19.51
N THR A 14 14.73 7.74 -18.77
CA THR A 14 14.55 7.71 -17.31
C THR A 14 15.62 8.54 -16.61
N LEU A 15 16.88 8.47 -17.05
CA LEU A 15 17.97 9.32 -16.55
C LEU A 15 17.76 10.82 -16.84
N ILE A 16 17.06 11.15 -17.92
CA ILE A 16 16.69 12.55 -18.24
C ILE A 16 15.61 13.05 -17.26
N MET A 17 14.67 12.18 -16.86
CA MET A 17 13.58 12.55 -15.96
C MET A 17 14.00 12.62 -14.49
N ILE A 18 14.92 11.75 -14.06
CA ILE A 18 15.37 11.67 -12.65
C ILE A 18 16.75 12.30 -12.52
N LYS A 19 16.83 13.34 -11.70
CA LYS A 19 18.08 14.03 -11.37
C LYS A 19 18.92 13.25 -10.35
N ALA A 20 18.26 12.68 -9.34
CA ALA A 20 18.89 11.92 -8.28
C ALA A 20 17.85 11.08 -7.52
N ALA A 21 18.31 10.02 -6.87
CA ALA A 21 17.52 9.26 -5.90
C ALA A 21 18.29 9.19 -4.57
N GLU A 22 17.58 9.32 -3.46
CA GLU A 22 18.11 9.23 -2.09
C GLU A 22 17.20 8.32 -1.27
N GLN A 23 17.76 7.53 -0.36
CA GLN A 23 16.98 6.66 0.51
C GLN A 23 16.97 7.17 1.95
N VAL A 24 15.81 7.09 2.58
CA VAL A 24 15.58 7.41 3.99
C VAL A 24 15.06 6.16 4.69
N ALA A 25 15.66 5.76 5.80
CA ALA A 25 15.16 4.64 6.57
C ALA A 25 13.69 4.85 6.97
N TYR A 26 12.84 3.84 6.81
CA TYR A 26 11.40 3.93 7.09
C TYR A 26 11.07 4.48 8.48
N PRO A 27 11.77 4.09 9.58
CA PRO A 27 11.50 4.64 10.92
C PRO A 27 11.69 6.16 11.00
N LEU A 28 12.63 6.72 10.22
CA LEU A 28 12.89 8.17 10.22
C LEU A 28 11.79 8.99 9.55
N THR A 29 10.92 8.35 8.76
CA THR A 29 9.80 9.02 8.10
C THR A 29 8.64 9.33 9.05
N GLY A 30 8.46 8.55 10.11
CA GLY A 30 7.34 8.67 11.07
C GLY A 30 5.97 8.24 10.53
N TYR A 31 5.88 7.67 9.31
CA TYR A 31 4.63 7.25 8.67
C TYR A 31 4.33 5.75 8.76
N PHE A 32 5.26 4.96 9.27
CA PHE A 32 5.13 3.51 9.38
C PHE A 32 5.01 3.10 10.85
N SER A 33 4.22 2.04 11.11
CA SER A 33 4.03 1.53 12.46
C SER A 33 5.30 0.85 13.00
N SER A 34 5.40 0.72 14.32
CA SER A 34 6.49 -0.03 14.97
C SER A 34 6.56 -1.47 14.48
N LEU A 35 5.40 -2.13 14.23
CA LEU A 35 5.36 -3.48 13.67
C LEU A 35 6.08 -3.54 12.31
N VAL A 36 5.83 -2.59 11.41
CA VAL A 36 6.49 -2.54 10.10
C VAL A 36 7.99 -2.30 10.26
N SER A 37 8.40 -1.36 11.12
CA SER A 37 9.81 -1.08 11.38
C SER A 37 10.53 -2.29 11.96
N ASP A 38 9.96 -2.92 12.96
CA ASP A 38 10.49 -4.12 13.60
C ASP A 38 10.59 -5.31 12.63
N TYR A 39 9.63 -5.44 11.71
CA TYR A 39 9.68 -6.47 10.67
C TYR A 39 10.86 -6.26 9.71
N LEU A 40 11.06 -5.03 9.24
CA LEU A 40 12.17 -4.68 8.34
C LEU A 40 13.54 -4.83 8.99
N GLU A 41 13.61 -4.66 10.31
CA GLU A 41 14.81 -4.84 11.14
C GLU A 41 15.01 -6.30 11.59
N ALA A 42 14.13 -7.23 11.14
CA ALA A 42 14.14 -8.64 11.54
C ALA A 42 14.09 -8.85 13.07
N ASN A 43 13.30 -8.04 13.77
CA ASN A 43 13.13 -8.12 15.22
C ASN A 43 12.60 -9.51 15.61
N GLN A 44 13.26 -10.16 16.59
CA GLN A 44 12.96 -11.52 17.04
C GLN A 44 11.51 -11.68 17.57
N LYS A 45 10.87 -10.61 18.03
CA LYS A 45 9.47 -10.63 18.46
C LYS A 45 8.51 -11.01 17.33
N LEU A 46 8.88 -10.74 16.08
CA LEU A 46 8.06 -11.04 14.91
C LEU A 46 8.39 -12.38 14.23
N ALA A 47 9.52 -13.02 14.56
CA ALA A 47 9.92 -14.31 13.99
C ALA A 47 8.85 -15.42 14.06
N PRO A 48 8.00 -15.53 15.11
CA PRO A 48 6.93 -16.52 15.15
C PRO A 48 5.82 -16.31 14.12
N PHE A 49 5.65 -15.09 13.57
CA PHE A 49 4.49 -14.68 12.78
C PHE A 49 4.70 -14.72 11.25
N TYR A 50 5.90 -15.06 10.77
CA TYR A 50 6.16 -15.31 9.36
C TYR A 50 6.99 -16.59 9.20
N THR A 51 7.03 -17.13 7.97
CA THR A 51 7.73 -18.39 7.69
C THR A 51 9.10 -18.13 7.06
N HIS A 52 9.17 -17.19 6.13
CA HIS A 52 10.36 -16.91 5.32
C HIS A 52 10.80 -15.46 5.52
N ALA A 53 12.08 -15.24 5.76
CA ALA A 53 12.65 -13.89 5.86
C ALA A 53 12.58 -13.14 4.51
N PRO A 54 12.47 -11.79 4.53
CA PRO A 54 12.51 -10.98 3.31
C PRO A 54 13.93 -10.88 2.76
N SER A 55 14.41 -11.96 2.12
CA SER A 55 15.76 -12.12 1.58
C SER A 55 15.78 -13.16 0.46
N ILE A 56 16.87 -13.23 -0.28
CA ILE A 56 17.08 -14.26 -1.33
C ILE A 56 16.99 -15.67 -0.73
N ASP A 57 17.55 -15.90 0.44
CA ASP A 57 17.47 -17.22 1.09
C ASP A 57 16.03 -17.56 1.51
N GLY A 58 15.27 -16.55 1.95
CA GLY A 58 13.84 -16.71 2.23
C GLY A 58 13.04 -17.04 0.97
N VAL A 59 13.38 -16.43 -0.18
CA VAL A 59 12.78 -16.76 -1.49
C VAL A 59 13.08 -18.21 -1.87
N LYS A 60 14.33 -18.67 -1.75
CA LYS A 60 14.71 -20.08 -2.03
C LYS A 60 13.96 -21.06 -1.11
N ALA A 61 13.81 -20.72 0.17
CA ALA A 61 13.04 -21.54 1.11
C ALA A 61 11.54 -21.56 0.76
N ALA A 62 10.97 -20.45 0.30
CA ALA A 62 9.59 -20.38 -0.16
C ALA A 62 9.37 -21.20 -1.46
N MET A 63 10.34 -21.19 -2.40
CA MET A 63 10.33 -22.04 -3.59
C MET A 63 10.28 -23.51 -3.19
N ALA A 64 11.17 -23.97 -2.31
CA ALA A 64 11.20 -25.34 -1.83
C ALA A 64 9.89 -25.76 -1.15
N ALA A 65 9.28 -24.88 -0.37
CA ALA A 65 7.96 -25.13 0.23
C ALA A 65 6.84 -25.18 -0.83
N ARG A 66 6.92 -24.33 -1.85
CA ARG A 66 5.95 -24.29 -2.95
C ARG A 66 6.03 -25.52 -3.84
N ASP A 67 7.20 -26.09 -4.04
CA ASP A 67 7.40 -27.32 -4.84
C ASP A 67 6.73 -28.55 -4.22
N LEU A 68 6.49 -28.53 -2.91
CA LEU A 68 5.75 -29.58 -2.19
C LEU A 68 4.23 -29.43 -2.31
N PHE A 69 3.75 -28.28 -2.80
CA PHE A 69 2.32 -27.99 -2.94
C PHE A 69 1.86 -28.22 -4.39
N ASN A 70 0.79 -28.98 -4.54
CA ASN A 70 0.21 -29.25 -5.86
C ASN A 70 -0.58 -28.03 -6.39
N THR A 71 0.15 -27.03 -6.89
CA THR A 71 -0.47 -25.83 -7.49
C THR A 71 -1.24 -26.23 -8.77
N PRO A 72 -2.49 -25.81 -8.96
CA PRO A 72 -3.32 -26.18 -10.10
C PRO A 72 -2.95 -25.38 -11.37
N ARG A 73 -1.71 -25.52 -11.82
CA ARG A 73 -1.06 -24.72 -12.88
C ARG A 73 -1.84 -24.72 -14.20
N LEU A 74 -2.32 -25.89 -14.64
CA LEU A 74 -3.06 -26.00 -15.91
C LEU A 74 -4.40 -25.26 -15.84
N ALA A 75 -5.14 -25.40 -14.73
CA ALA A 75 -6.40 -24.70 -14.54
C ALA A 75 -6.17 -23.17 -14.48
N LEU A 76 -5.11 -22.71 -13.79
CA LEU A 76 -4.72 -21.29 -13.78
C LEU A 76 -4.45 -20.78 -15.20
N VAL A 77 -3.62 -21.49 -15.99
CA VAL A 77 -3.28 -21.04 -17.35
C VAL A 77 -4.51 -21.00 -18.25
N ASN A 78 -5.40 -21.99 -18.15
CA ASN A 78 -6.65 -22.02 -18.92
C ASN A 78 -7.55 -20.83 -18.55
N ALA A 79 -7.71 -20.52 -17.26
CA ALA A 79 -8.49 -19.38 -16.79
C ALA A 79 -7.88 -18.05 -17.27
N LEU A 80 -6.55 -17.91 -17.24
CA LEU A 80 -5.85 -16.72 -17.73
C LEU A 80 -5.98 -16.57 -19.25
N ASN A 81 -5.83 -17.64 -20.04
CA ASN A 81 -6.03 -17.56 -21.48
C ASN A 81 -7.45 -17.05 -21.80
N LYS A 82 -8.47 -17.57 -21.14
CA LYS A 82 -9.87 -17.14 -21.30
C LYS A 82 -10.05 -15.66 -20.89
N GLN A 83 -9.45 -15.25 -19.76
CA GLN A 83 -9.50 -13.85 -19.31
C GLN A 83 -8.88 -12.89 -20.33
N TYR A 84 -7.77 -13.26 -20.94
CA TYR A 84 -7.05 -12.42 -21.89
C TYR A 84 -7.59 -12.47 -23.33
N GLU A 85 -8.63 -13.25 -23.63
CA GLU A 85 -9.35 -13.19 -24.91
C GLU A 85 -9.98 -11.79 -25.17
N THR A 86 -10.30 -11.09 -24.08
CA THR A 86 -10.93 -9.74 -24.15
C THR A 86 -9.92 -8.60 -24.26
N VAL A 87 -8.62 -8.88 -24.12
CA VAL A 87 -7.53 -7.89 -24.14
C VAL A 87 -6.44 -8.37 -25.10
N LYS A 88 -5.94 -7.48 -25.96
CA LYS A 88 -4.82 -7.81 -26.87
C LYS A 88 -3.54 -7.92 -26.03
N ALA A 89 -3.27 -9.13 -25.49
CA ALA A 89 -2.08 -9.40 -24.70
C ALA A 89 -0.80 -9.20 -25.52
N THR A 90 0.27 -8.72 -24.85
CA THR A 90 1.60 -8.66 -25.45
C THR A 90 2.22 -10.06 -25.54
N ASP A 91 3.16 -10.28 -26.45
CA ASP A 91 3.87 -11.56 -26.58
C ASP A 91 4.53 -11.98 -25.25
N LEU A 92 5.03 -11.01 -24.48
CA LEU A 92 5.65 -11.27 -23.19
C LEU A 92 4.62 -11.76 -22.15
N ILE A 93 3.42 -11.20 -22.11
CA ILE A 93 2.34 -11.69 -21.24
C ILE A 93 1.93 -13.11 -21.65
N ILE A 94 1.76 -13.36 -22.94
CA ILE A 94 1.42 -14.70 -23.45
C ILE A 94 2.50 -15.70 -23.02
N ALA A 95 3.77 -15.37 -23.21
CA ALA A 95 4.89 -16.22 -22.81
C ALA A 95 4.95 -16.44 -21.29
N ASN A 96 4.63 -15.42 -20.50
CA ASN A 96 4.54 -15.52 -19.05
C ASN A 96 3.40 -16.44 -18.61
N ILE A 97 2.19 -16.28 -19.17
CA ILE A 97 1.05 -17.15 -18.88
C ILE A 97 1.37 -18.59 -19.22
N GLN A 98 1.93 -18.85 -20.43
CA GLN A 98 2.26 -20.23 -20.84
C GLN A 98 3.32 -20.87 -19.94
N SER A 99 4.31 -20.09 -19.49
CA SER A 99 5.36 -20.61 -18.59
C SER A 99 4.84 -21.03 -17.20
N LEU A 100 3.69 -20.55 -16.75
CA LEU A 100 3.09 -20.97 -15.49
C LEU A 100 2.72 -22.47 -15.44
N LYS A 101 2.71 -23.16 -16.58
CA LYS A 101 2.59 -24.61 -16.65
C LYS A 101 3.81 -25.34 -16.09
N ASP A 102 4.98 -24.71 -16.20
CA ASP A 102 6.25 -25.33 -15.86
C ASP A 102 6.46 -25.32 -14.34
N SER A 103 6.98 -26.42 -13.79
CA SER A 103 7.18 -26.58 -12.35
C SER A 103 8.19 -25.60 -11.77
N ASN A 104 9.19 -25.16 -12.54
CA ASN A 104 10.20 -24.19 -12.16
C ASN A 104 9.80 -22.73 -12.40
N THR A 105 8.53 -22.46 -12.71
CA THR A 105 7.98 -21.09 -12.83
C THR A 105 7.21 -20.72 -11.58
N TYR A 106 7.55 -19.57 -11.01
CA TYR A 106 6.94 -19.01 -9.80
C TYR A 106 6.38 -17.62 -10.07
N THR A 107 5.50 -17.15 -9.19
CA THR A 107 4.99 -15.78 -9.26
C THR A 107 5.51 -14.93 -8.10
N VAL A 108 5.72 -13.65 -8.39
CA VAL A 108 5.82 -12.57 -7.40
C VAL A 108 4.53 -11.78 -7.51
N THR A 109 3.79 -11.67 -6.41
CA THR A 109 2.42 -11.19 -6.46
C THR A 109 2.23 -9.95 -5.58
N THR A 110 1.52 -8.97 -6.11
CA THR A 110 0.86 -7.93 -5.30
C THR A 110 -0.65 -8.04 -5.49
N ALA A 111 -1.41 -7.66 -4.46
CA ALA A 111 -2.86 -7.64 -4.53
C ALA A 111 -3.41 -6.25 -4.22
N HIS A 112 -4.45 -5.86 -4.94
CA HIS A 112 -5.20 -4.65 -4.65
C HIS A 112 -6.60 -4.69 -5.28
N GLN A 113 -7.53 -3.94 -4.70
CA GLN A 113 -8.87 -3.76 -5.24
C GLN A 113 -8.83 -2.91 -6.53
N PRO A 114 -9.87 -2.97 -7.39
CA PRO A 114 -9.97 -2.15 -8.60
C PRO A 114 -10.44 -0.73 -8.27
N ASN A 115 -9.55 0.08 -7.69
CA ASN A 115 -9.83 1.49 -7.40
C ASN A 115 -10.08 2.26 -8.70
N LEU A 116 -11.00 3.22 -8.66
CA LEU A 116 -11.27 4.09 -9.81
C LEU A 116 -9.99 4.73 -10.35
N PHE A 117 -9.77 4.57 -11.65
CA PHE A 117 -8.66 5.19 -12.40
C PHE A 117 -7.29 4.95 -11.74
N THR A 118 -7.06 3.73 -11.23
CA THR A 118 -5.88 3.27 -10.46
C THR A 118 -5.82 3.71 -8.99
N GLY A 119 -6.69 4.61 -8.54
CA GLY A 119 -6.62 5.10 -7.16
C GLY A 119 -5.33 5.86 -6.83
N PRO A 120 -4.86 5.80 -5.58
CA PRO A 120 -3.64 6.47 -5.15
C PRO A 120 -2.36 5.84 -5.73
N LEU A 121 -1.27 6.63 -5.79
CA LEU A 121 0.03 6.24 -6.37
C LEU A 121 0.62 4.95 -5.79
N TYR A 122 0.31 4.59 -4.55
CA TYR A 122 0.82 3.35 -3.96
C TYR A 122 0.40 2.10 -4.75
N PHE A 123 -0.71 2.14 -5.50
CA PHE A 123 -1.11 1.07 -6.41
C PHE A 123 -0.05 0.85 -7.51
N ILE A 124 0.42 1.94 -8.12
CA ILE A 124 1.49 1.92 -9.13
C ILE A 124 2.78 1.40 -8.52
N TYR A 125 3.14 1.85 -7.31
CA TYR A 125 4.35 1.43 -6.61
C TYR A 125 4.37 -0.04 -6.24
N LYS A 126 3.22 -0.61 -5.86
CA LYS A 126 3.08 -2.05 -5.64
C LYS A 126 3.42 -2.86 -6.88
N ILE A 127 2.82 -2.49 -8.02
CA ILE A 127 3.03 -3.19 -9.29
C ILE A 127 4.46 -3.02 -9.77
N ALA A 128 5.00 -1.81 -9.69
CA ALA A 128 6.38 -1.53 -10.08
C ALA A 128 7.40 -2.37 -9.29
N HIS A 129 7.22 -2.46 -7.96
CA HIS A 129 8.06 -3.31 -7.11
C HIS A 129 7.93 -4.81 -7.49
N THR A 130 6.72 -5.27 -7.78
CA THR A 130 6.48 -6.66 -8.24
C THR A 130 7.26 -6.97 -9.52
N ILE A 131 7.26 -6.04 -10.46
CA ILE A 131 8.02 -6.15 -11.72
C ILE A 131 9.52 -6.11 -11.46
N ALA A 132 10.01 -5.17 -10.66
CA ALA A 132 11.43 -5.01 -10.35
C ALA A 132 11.99 -6.25 -9.65
N LEU A 133 11.31 -6.77 -8.62
CA LEU A 133 11.70 -7.99 -7.93
C LEU A 133 11.71 -9.21 -8.87
N SER A 134 10.66 -9.39 -9.69
CA SER A 134 10.62 -10.48 -10.64
C SER A 134 11.80 -10.44 -11.63
N ARG A 135 12.14 -9.24 -12.14
CA ARG A 135 13.30 -9.05 -13.02
C ARG A 135 14.63 -9.36 -12.33
N SER A 136 14.77 -8.94 -11.09
CA SER A 136 15.97 -9.19 -10.30
C SER A 136 16.15 -10.69 -10.02
N LEU A 137 15.08 -11.37 -9.59
CA LEU A 137 15.10 -12.81 -9.34
C LEU A 137 15.41 -13.60 -10.61
N ASN A 138 14.86 -13.23 -11.78
CA ASN A 138 15.20 -13.84 -13.07
C ASN A 138 16.68 -13.68 -13.45
N LYS A 139 17.32 -12.58 -13.00
CA LYS A 139 18.77 -12.40 -13.19
C LYS A 139 19.60 -13.25 -12.22
N GLN A 140 19.16 -13.34 -10.97
CA GLN A 140 19.91 -13.98 -9.89
C GLN A 140 19.76 -15.51 -9.89
N MET A 141 18.63 -16.02 -10.39
CA MET A 141 18.29 -17.46 -10.43
C MET A 141 17.78 -17.84 -11.84
N PRO A 142 18.69 -17.92 -12.83
CA PRO A 142 18.31 -18.16 -14.23
C PRO A 142 17.74 -19.58 -14.50
N GLU A 143 17.89 -20.51 -13.56
CA GLU A 143 17.33 -21.85 -13.58
C GLU A 143 15.81 -21.87 -13.31
N ALA A 144 15.26 -20.81 -12.75
CA ALA A 144 13.84 -20.63 -12.49
C ALA A 144 13.30 -19.42 -13.24
N LYS A 145 11.99 -19.36 -13.41
CA LYS A 145 11.30 -18.21 -13.99
C LYS A 145 10.39 -17.56 -12.98
N PHE A 146 10.43 -16.21 -12.89
CA PHE A 146 9.62 -15.42 -11.98
C PHE A 146 8.73 -14.48 -12.79
N VAL A 147 7.42 -14.65 -12.65
CA VAL A 147 6.39 -13.91 -13.37
C VAL A 147 5.77 -12.87 -12.42
N PRO A 148 5.77 -11.58 -12.77
CA PRO A 148 5.10 -10.57 -11.98
C PRO A 148 3.57 -10.68 -12.13
N VAL A 149 2.85 -10.67 -11.00
CA VAL A 149 1.39 -10.83 -10.96
C VAL A 149 0.73 -9.71 -10.16
N TYR A 150 -0.33 -9.13 -10.73
CA TYR A 150 -1.30 -8.34 -10.00
C TYR A 150 -2.58 -9.15 -9.78
N TYR A 151 -2.86 -9.51 -8.52
CA TYR A 151 -4.10 -10.17 -8.10
C TYR A 151 -5.15 -9.10 -7.79
N MET A 152 -6.21 -9.05 -8.60
CA MET A 152 -7.26 -8.04 -8.48
C MET A 152 -8.31 -8.45 -7.44
N GLY A 153 -8.39 -7.73 -6.33
CA GLY A 153 -9.43 -7.92 -5.30
C GLY A 153 -10.80 -7.41 -5.75
N SER A 154 -11.32 -7.94 -6.87
CA SER A 154 -12.51 -7.43 -7.56
C SER A 154 -13.84 -7.65 -6.83
N GLU A 155 -13.85 -8.52 -5.81
CA GLU A 155 -15.05 -8.85 -5.03
C GLU A 155 -15.28 -7.92 -3.84
N ASP A 156 -14.36 -6.99 -3.56
CA ASP A 156 -14.52 -6.05 -2.45
C ASP A 156 -15.69 -5.10 -2.71
N ALA A 157 -16.47 -4.85 -1.64
CA ALA A 157 -17.74 -4.11 -1.70
C ALA A 157 -17.65 -2.71 -1.07
N ASP A 158 -16.46 -2.23 -0.71
CA ASP A 158 -16.27 -0.92 -0.10
C ASP A 158 -16.18 0.19 -1.15
N LEU A 159 -17.35 0.60 -1.67
CA LEU A 159 -17.42 1.66 -2.67
C LEU A 159 -16.96 3.02 -2.13
N ASP A 160 -17.10 3.28 -0.83
CA ASP A 160 -16.66 4.53 -0.21
C ASP A 160 -15.13 4.66 -0.28
N GLU A 161 -14.40 3.55 -0.19
CA GLU A 161 -12.95 3.50 -0.37
C GLU A 161 -12.55 3.49 -1.86
N LEU A 162 -13.27 2.76 -2.70
CA LEU A 162 -12.85 2.46 -4.07
C LEU A 162 -13.42 3.43 -5.12
N GLY A 163 -14.56 4.06 -4.82
CA GLY A 163 -15.36 4.86 -5.75
C GLY A 163 -14.94 6.31 -5.89
N PHE A 164 -13.70 6.68 -5.55
CA PHE A 164 -13.21 8.04 -5.73
C PHE A 164 -11.76 8.10 -6.21
N VAL A 165 -11.37 9.26 -6.72
CA VAL A 165 -9.99 9.58 -7.09
C VAL A 165 -9.67 11.03 -6.73
N ASN A 166 -8.42 11.32 -6.36
CA ASN A 166 -7.92 12.67 -6.17
C ASN A 166 -7.05 13.06 -7.37
N ILE A 167 -7.42 14.10 -8.10
CA ILE A 167 -6.66 14.62 -9.24
C ILE A 167 -6.58 16.15 -9.11
N GLY A 168 -5.38 16.70 -9.25
CA GLY A 168 -5.17 18.14 -9.10
C GLY A 168 -5.58 18.69 -7.73
N GLY A 169 -5.52 17.88 -6.67
CA GLY A 169 -5.94 18.23 -5.32
C GLY A 169 -7.46 18.20 -5.10
N GLN A 170 -8.25 17.78 -6.08
CA GLN A 170 -9.72 17.65 -5.97
C GLN A 170 -10.11 16.18 -5.82
N LYS A 171 -11.00 15.89 -4.86
CA LYS A 171 -11.62 14.58 -4.69
C LYS A 171 -12.83 14.46 -5.63
N LEU A 172 -12.74 13.57 -6.60
CA LEU A 172 -13.81 13.22 -7.54
C LEU A 172 -14.44 11.90 -7.09
N VAL A 173 -15.75 11.89 -6.82
CA VAL A 173 -16.47 10.73 -6.27
C VAL A 173 -17.50 10.23 -7.28
N TRP A 174 -17.51 8.95 -7.54
CA TRP A 174 -18.50 8.27 -8.40
C TRP A 174 -19.84 8.20 -7.67
N GLN A 175 -20.81 8.97 -8.18
CA GLN A 175 -22.15 9.04 -7.61
C GLN A 175 -23.06 7.98 -8.25
N THR A 176 -22.82 6.71 -7.90
CA THR A 176 -23.63 5.59 -8.39
C THR A 176 -24.60 5.07 -7.34
N LYS A 177 -25.69 4.42 -7.80
CA LYS A 177 -26.63 3.67 -6.94
C LYS A 177 -26.30 2.18 -6.86
N GLN A 178 -25.27 1.73 -7.57
CA GLN A 178 -24.85 0.34 -7.54
C GLN A 178 -24.24 -0.02 -6.19
N THR A 179 -24.42 -1.26 -5.76
CA THR A 179 -23.93 -1.77 -4.47
C THR A 179 -23.33 -3.17 -4.65
N GLY A 180 -22.56 -3.63 -3.68
CA GLY A 180 -21.93 -4.95 -3.65
C GLY A 180 -20.52 -4.95 -4.23
N ALA A 181 -20.09 -6.03 -4.86
CA ALA A 181 -18.74 -6.21 -5.40
C ALA A 181 -18.38 -5.15 -6.45
N VAL A 182 -17.47 -4.24 -6.11
CA VAL A 182 -17.11 -3.08 -6.97
C VAL A 182 -16.60 -3.53 -8.33
N GLY A 183 -15.82 -4.60 -8.39
CA GLY A 183 -15.33 -5.13 -9.67
C GLY A 183 -16.43 -5.62 -10.62
N ARG A 184 -17.60 -6.02 -10.10
CA ARG A 184 -18.78 -6.43 -10.89
C ARG A 184 -19.67 -5.25 -11.28
N MET A 185 -19.51 -4.06 -10.67
CA MET A 185 -20.30 -2.88 -11.03
C MET A 185 -20.00 -2.47 -12.46
N LEU A 186 -21.03 -1.91 -13.11
CA LEU A 186 -20.95 -1.49 -14.51
C LEU A 186 -20.59 0.00 -14.61
N VAL A 187 -19.80 0.32 -15.61
CA VAL A 187 -19.56 1.71 -16.02
C VAL A 187 -20.90 2.33 -16.42
N ASP A 188 -21.24 3.43 -15.77
CA ASP A 188 -22.48 4.21 -15.97
C ASP A 188 -22.18 5.64 -16.45
N VAL A 189 -23.25 6.42 -16.67
CA VAL A 189 -23.12 7.81 -17.17
C VAL A 189 -22.49 8.74 -16.13
N GLU A 190 -22.69 8.45 -14.84
CA GLU A 190 -22.09 9.18 -13.73
C GLU A 190 -20.57 9.02 -13.75
N LEU A 191 -20.07 7.80 -13.98
CA LEU A 191 -18.63 7.55 -14.13
C LEU A 191 -18.04 8.25 -15.36
N LEU A 192 -18.73 8.21 -16.50
CA LEU A 192 -18.27 8.94 -17.70
C LEU A 192 -18.25 10.46 -17.48
N SER A 193 -19.11 10.97 -16.62
CA SER A 193 -19.09 12.39 -16.23
C SER A 193 -17.84 12.75 -15.45
N LEU A 194 -17.32 11.84 -14.60
CA LEU A 194 -16.03 12.05 -13.94
C LEU A 194 -14.87 12.12 -14.94
N ILE A 195 -14.89 11.28 -15.99
CA ILE A 195 -13.85 11.32 -17.04
C ILE A 195 -13.85 12.69 -17.76
N LYS A 196 -15.03 13.28 -17.98
CA LYS A 196 -15.11 14.65 -18.53
C LYS A 196 -14.53 15.71 -17.59
N LEU A 197 -14.75 15.57 -16.29
CA LEU A 197 -14.13 16.48 -15.31
C LEU A 197 -12.60 16.33 -15.30
N ILE A 198 -12.09 15.10 -15.36
CA ILE A 198 -10.65 14.81 -15.48
C ILE A 198 -10.09 15.43 -16.77
N GLU A 199 -10.78 15.29 -17.90
CA GLU A 199 -10.40 15.91 -19.17
C GLU A 199 -10.25 17.44 -19.05
N GLY A 200 -11.16 18.09 -18.34
CA GLY A 200 -11.08 19.55 -18.09
C GLY A 200 -9.86 19.95 -17.26
N GLN A 201 -9.35 19.06 -16.40
CA GLN A 201 -8.21 19.36 -15.53
C GLN A 201 -6.84 19.07 -16.16
N ILE A 202 -6.72 17.98 -16.92
CA ILE A 202 -5.42 17.50 -17.41
C ILE A 202 -5.33 17.37 -18.94
N GLY A 203 -6.44 17.51 -19.67
CA GLY A 203 -6.54 17.32 -21.12
C GLY A 203 -5.89 18.40 -22.00
N VAL A 204 -5.00 19.23 -21.44
CA VAL A 204 -4.30 20.31 -22.16
C VAL A 204 -2.90 19.92 -22.63
N SER A 205 -2.28 18.91 -22.02
CA SER A 205 -0.96 18.41 -22.40
C SER A 205 -1.07 17.17 -23.29
N VAL A 206 -0.05 16.89 -24.10
CA VAL A 206 -0.02 15.69 -24.96
C VAL A 206 -0.25 14.40 -24.16
N HIS A 207 0.43 14.26 -23.05
CA HIS A 207 0.30 13.09 -22.19
C HIS A 207 -1.01 13.09 -21.40
N GLY A 208 -1.53 14.25 -21.02
CA GLY A 208 -2.86 14.37 -20.41
C GLY A 208 -3.98 13.95 -21.35
N ILE A 209 -3.91 14.35 -22.62
CA ILE A 209 -4.83 13.90 -23.69
C ILE A 209 -4.73 12.37 -23.84
N ALA A 210 -3.50 11.81 -23.87
CA ALA A 210 -3.30 10.37 -23.98
C ALA A 210 -3.94 9.61 -22.81
N TRP A 211 -3.77 10.11 -21.58
CA TRP A 211 -4.39 9.53 -20.38
C TRP A 211 -5.92 9.55 -20.45
N VAL A 212 -6.51 10.69 -20.81
CA VAL A 212 -7.97 10.82 -20.96
C VAL A 212 -8.51 9.88 -22.04
N ASN A 213 -7.80 9.74 -23.16
CA ASN A 213 -8.19 8.81 -24.22
C ASN A 213 -8.14 7.36 -23.73
N LEU A 214 -7.12 6.98 -22.95
CA LEU A 214 -7.04 5.67 -22.30
C LEU A 214 -8.25 5.43 -21.39
N LEU A 215 -8.61 6.41 -20.54
CA LEU A 215 -9.79 6.29 -19.68
C LEU A 215 -11.08 6.12 -20.50
N LYS A 216 -11.28 6.90 -21.57
CA LYS A 216 -12.45 6.81 -22.45
C LYS A 216 -12.55 5.46 -23.19
N GLN A 217 -11.43 4.86 -23.55
CA GLN A 217 -11.37 3.54 -24.18
C GLN A 217 -11.64 2.40 -23.21
N SER A 218 -11.08 2.49 -22.01
CA SER A 218 -11.21 1.44 -21.00
C SER A 218 -12.57 1.46 -20.30
N PHE A 219 -13.07 2.64 -19.93
CA PHE A 219 -14.36 2.80 -19.25
C PHE A 219 -15.46 3.13 -20.27
N THR A 220 -16.10 2.11 -20.82
CA THR A 220 -17.25 2.24 -21.73
C THR A 220 -18.51 1.68 -21.06
N ILE A 221 -19.69 2.26 -21.38
CA ILE A 221 -20.98 1.83 -20.81
C ILE A 221 -21.17 0.32 -20.93
N GLY A 222 -21.57 -0.30 -19.82
CA GLY A 222 -21.85 -1.73 -19.72
C GLY A 222 -20.62 -2.62 -19.50
N LYS A 223 -19.39 -2.09 -19.57
CA LYS A 223 -18.19 -2.80 -19.15
C LYS A 223 -18.11 -2.82 -17.63
N THR A 224 -17.60 -3.90 -17.04
CA THR A 224 -17.38 -3.95 -15.58
C THR A 224 -16.17 -3.13 -15.16
N ILE A 225 -16.15 -2.67 -13.90
CA ILE A 225 -14.99 -1.96 -13.33
C ILE A 225 -13.74 -2.86 -13.36
N ALA A 226 -13.87 -4.16 -13.12
CA ALA A 226 -12.76 -5.10 -13.21
C ALA A 226 -12.18 -5.19 -14.64
N GLN A 227 -13.03 -5.24 -15.66
CA GLN A 227 -12.60 -5.24 -17.07
C GLN A 227 -11.87 -3.94 -17.42
N ALA A 228 -12.43 -2.79 -17.05
CA ALA A 228 -11.82 -1.49 -17.29
C ALA A 228 -10.47 -1.34 -16.58
N THR A 229 -10.39 -1.84 -15.34
CA THR A 229 -9.13 -1.86 -14.57
C THR A 229 -8.08 -2.75 -15.22
N LEU A 230 -8.46 -3.95 -15.70
CA LEU A 230 -7.57 -4.83 -16.45
C LEU A 230 -6.94 -4.11 -17.65
N GLU A 231 -7.75 -3.39 -18.43
CA GLU A 231 -7.28 -2.67 -19.63
C GLU A 231 -6.29 -1.55 -19.29
N ILE A 232 -6.57 -0.75 -18.26
CA ILE A 232 -5.64 0.30 -17.82
C ILE A 232 -4.33 -0.30 -17.33
N VAL A 233 -4.40 -1.31 -16.45
CA VAL A 233 -3.20 -1.96 -15.92
C VAL A 233 -2.40 -2.63 -17.04
N HIS A 234 -3.08 -3.27 -17.99
CA HIS A 234 -2.44 -3.84 -19.16
C HIS A 234 -1.73 -2.77 -20.00
N HIS A 235 -2.37 -1.61 -20.24
CA HIS A 235 -1.74 -0.50 -20.97
C HIS A 235 -0.48 0.01 -20.27
N LEU A 236 -0.53 0.19 -18.94
CA LEU A 236 0.60 0.73 -18.17
C LEU A 236 1.75 -0.26 -18.01
N PHE A 237 1.45 -1.54 -17.83
CA PHE A 237 2.44 -2.54 -17.39
C PHE A 237 2.57 -3.76 -18.29
N GLY A 238 1.80 -3.85 -19.37
CA GLY A 238 1.83 -4.99 -20.29
C GLY A 238 3.19 -5.19 -20.96
N ALA A 239 3.90 -4.10 -21.26
CA ALA A 239 5.27 -4.14 -21.82
C ALA A 239 6.29 -4.77 -20.85
N TYR A 240 6.00 -4.80 -19.57
CA TYR A 240 6.84 -5.43 -18.54
C TYR A 240 6.46 -6.89 -18.28
N GLY A 241 5.45 -7.42 -18.97
CA GLY A 241 4.99 -8.80 -18.82
C GLY A 241 4.16 -9.06 -17.57
N LEU A 242 3.61 -8.02 -16.95
CA LEU A 242 2.73 -8.15 -15.79
C LEU A 242 1.47 -8.95 -16.16
N VAL A 243 1.20 -10.02 -15.44
CA VAL A 243 -0.03 -10.79 -15.57
C VAL A 243 -1.04 -10.32 -14.54
N VAL A 244 -2.22 -9.90 -14.97
CA VAL A 244 -3.35 -9.57 -14.10
C VAL A 244 -4.18 -10.83 -13.89
N VAL A 245 -4.53 -11.15 -12.64
CA VAL A 245 -5.41 -12.25 -12.29
C VAL A 245 -6.70 -11.70 -11.70
N GLN A 246 -7.84 -12.01 -12.34
CA GLN A 246 -9.17 -11.76 -11.80
C GLN A 246 -9.67 -13.03 -11.12
N PRO A 247 -9.62 -13.12 -9.78
CA PRO A 247 -9.96 -14.35 -9.08
C PRO A 247 -11.46 -14.62 -9.04
N ASP A 248 -12.29 -13.61 -9.32
CA ASP A 248 -13.76 -13.73 -9.43
C ASP A 248 -14.15 -14.44 -10.73
N SER A 249 -13.74 -15.69 -10.84
CA SER A 249 -13.94 -16.60 -11.96
C SER A 249 -14.42 -17.95 -11.43
N PRO A 250 -15.48 -18.57 -12.01
CA PRO A 250 -15.92 -19.90 -11.61
C PRO A 250 -14.81 -20.94 -11.68
N ASP A 251 -13.97 -20.85 -12.74
CA ASP A 251 -12.87 -21.79 -12.98
C ASP A 251 -11.82 -21.73 -11.86
N LEU A 252 -11.49 -20.53 -11.37
CA LEU A 252 -10.53 -20.35 -10.27
C LEU A 252 -11.15 -20.65 -8.90
N LYS A 253 -12.40 -20.24 -8.66
CA LYS A 253 -13.08 -20.48 -7.38
C LYS A 253 -13.36 -21.97 -7.12
N SER A 254 -13.56 -22.76 -8.16
CA SER A 254 -13.71 -24.22 -8.03
C SER A 254 -12.47 -24.89 -7.42
N LEU A 255 -11.29 -24.26 -7.54
CA LEU A 255 -10.03 -24.75 -6.96
C LEU A 255 -9.94 -24.52 -5.43
N PHE A 256 -10.89 -23.77 -4.86
CA PHE A 256 -10.87 -23.39 -3.44
C PHE A 256 -11.97 -24.08 -2.62
N THR A 257 -12.79 -24.92 -3.24
CA THR A 257 -13.96 -25.58 -2.61
C THR A 257 -13.60 -26.33 -1.33
N SER A 258 -12.49 -27.06 -1.30
CA SER A 258 -12.05 -27.82 -0.13
C SER A 258 -11.76 -26.92 1.09
N VAL A 259 -11.18 -25.74 0.86
CA VAL A 259 -10.93 -24.77 1.93
C VAL A 259 -12.24 -24.12 2.39
N ILE A 260 -13.15 -23.81 1.45
CA ILE A 260 -14.51 -23.31 1.77
C ILE A 260 -15.27 -24.30 2.65
N GLU A 261 -15.30 -25.59 2.28
CA GLU A 261 -15.93 -26.64 3.06
C GLU A 261 -15.33 -26.79 4.45
N LYS A 262 -13.99 -26.75 4.54
CA LYS A 262 -13.29 -26.78 5.82
C LYS A 262 -13.68 -25.59 6.69
N GLU A 263 -13.72 -24.38 6.12
CA GLU A 263 -14.14 -23.16 6.83
C GLU A 263 -15.58 -23.30 7.36
N LEU A 264 -16.54 -23.68 6.50
CA LEU A 264 -17.93 -23.85 6.88
C LEU A 264 -18.10 -24.90 7.99
N THR A 265 -17.40 -26.02 7.92
CA THR A 265 -17.59 -27.12 8.85
C THR A 265 -16.87 -26.97 10.17
N THR A 266 -15.75 -26.24 10.22
CA THR A 266 -14.86 -26.18 11.40
C THR A 266 -14.58 -24.78 11.90
N GLY A 267 -14.82 -23.72 11.10
CA GLY A 267 -14.42 -22.35 11.43
C GLY A 267 -12.92 -22.19 11.71
N PHE A 268 -12.09 -23.02 11.03
CA PHE A 268 -10.67 -23.15 11.36
C PHE A 268 -9.91 -21.83 11.32
N SER A 269 -10.26 -20.96 10.38
CA SER A 269 -9.53 -19.72 10.18
C SER A 269 -9.73 -18.73 11.33
N ASN A 270 -10.92 -18.69 11.94
CA ASN A 270 -11.17 -17.86 13.12
C ASN A 270 -10.32 -18.32 14.31
N ASN A 271 -10.31 -19.62 14.59
CA ASN A 271 -9.54 -20.17 15.70
C ASN A 271 -8.03 -19.86 15.55
N ALA A 272 -7.48 -20.06 14.36
CA ALA A 272 -6.09 -19.75 14.03
C ALA A 272 -5.74 -18.28 14.20
N VAL A 273 -6.59 -17.38 13.69
CA VAL A 273 -6.38 -15.93 13.82
C VAL A 273 -6.47 -15.48 15.28
N GLN A 274 -7.46 -15.93 16.04
CA GLN A 274 -7.61 -15.53 17.45
C GLN A 274 -6.39 -15.93 18.29
N GLN A 275 -5.83 -17.11 18.05
CA GLN A 275 -4.61 -17.54 18.73
C GLN A 275 -3.40 -16.65 18.37
N THR A 276 -3.26 -16.31 17.09
CA THR A 276 -2.16 -15.44 16.62
C THR A 276 -2.31 -14.02 17.17
N ILE A 277 -3.54 -13.45 17.12
CA ILE A 277 -3.87 -12.14 17.67
C ILE A 277 -3.51 -12.04 19.15
N LYS A 278 -3.86 -13.06 19.95
CA LYS A 278 -3.53 -13.10 21.38
C LYS A 278 -2.03 -12.92 21.64
N ASN A 279 -1.18 -13.53 20.81
CA ASN A 279 0.26 -13.45 20.95
C ASN A 279 0.84 -12.14 20.38
N LEU A 280 0.32 -11.68 19.22
CA LEU A 280 0.80 -10.48 18.55
C LEU A 280 0.41 -9.20 19.30
N SER A 281 -0.79 -9.17 19.90
CA SER A 281 -1.33 -8.00 20.62
C SER A 281 -0.54 -7.65 21.89
N VAL A 282 0.30 -8.54 22.39
CA VAL A 282 1.21 -8.24 23.51
C VAL A 282 2.19 -7.11 23.17
N HIS A 283 2.54 -6.98 21.88
CA HIS A 283 3.58 -6.06 21.43
C HIS A 283 3.10 -5.04 20.37
N TYR A 284 2.06 -5.37 19.60
CA TYR A 284 1.64 -4.59 18.44
C TYR A 284 0.11 -4.44 18.33
N LYS A 285 -0.31 -3.38 17.67
CA LYS A 285 -1.72 -3.20 17.32
C LYS A 285 -2.12 -4.19 16.23
N VAL A 286 -3.20 -4.93 16.43
CA VAL A 286 -3.80 -5.86 15.47
C VAL A 286 -4.61 -5.14 14.41
N GLN A 287 -4.66 -5.70 13.20
CA GLN A 287 -5.31 -5.10 12.03
C GLN A 287 -6.59 -5.85 11.61
N ALA A 288 -6.60 -7.19 11.65
CA ALA A 288 -7.71 -8.00 11.22
C ALA A 288 -8.40 -8.69 12.40
N ALA A 289 -9.73 -8.74 12.38
CA ALA A 289 -10.53 -9.54 13.31
C ALA A 289 -11.19 -10.69 12.54
N GLY A 290 -10.87 -11.92 12.91
CA GLY A 290 -11.58 -13.11 12.41
C GLY A 290 -13.03 -13.13 12.87
N ARG A 291 -13.88 -13.80 12.07
CA ARG A 291 -15.29 -14.10 12.38
C ARG A 291 -15.47 -15.59 12.43
N ALA A 292 -16.61 -16.06 12.98
CA ALA A 292 -16.93 -17.48 13.02
C ALA A 292 -16.84 -18.13 11.62
N ILE A 293 -17.36 -17.45 10.59
CA ILE A 293 -17.22 -17.81 9.17
C ILE A 293 -16.60 -16.64 8.42
N ASN A 294 -15.46 -16.86 7.77
CA ASN A 294 -14.70 -15.85 7.04
C ASN A 294 -14.99 -15.86 5.53
N LEU A 295 -16.25 -16.12 5.17
CA LEU A 295 -16.77 -16.16 3.82
C LEU A 295 -17.97 -15.23 3.66
N PHE A 296 -18.15 -14.76 2.42
CA PHE A 296 -19.33 -14.08 1.94
C PHE A 296 -20.00 -14.92 0.86
N TYR A 297 -21.30 -14.70 0.66
CA TYR A 297 -22.07 -15.23 -0.45
C TYR A 297 -22.31 -14.15 -1.50
N LEU A 298 -22.05 -14.47 -2.76
CA LEU A 298 -22.24 -13.59 -3.91
C LEU A 298 -23.49 -14.01 -4.68
N GLN A 299 -24.40 -13.06 -4.88
CA GLN A 299 -25.56 -13.25 -5.78
C GLN A 299 -25.70 -12.01 -6.67
N GLY A 300 -25.45 -12.16 -7.96
CA GLY A 300 -25.28 -11.01 -8.84
C GLY A 300 -24.12 -10.12 -8.37
N ASN A 301 -24.39 -8.85 -8.09
CA ASN A 301 -23.39 -7.92 -7.53
C ASN A 301 -23.37 -7.92 -5.99
N LYS A 302 -24.41 -8.44 -5.34
CA LYS A 302 -24.49 -8.44 -3.88
C LYS A 302 -23.46 -9.39 -3.29
N ARG A 303 -22.75 -8.94 -2.27
CA ARG A 303 -21.76 -9.69 -1.50
C ARG A 303 -22.11 -9.62 -0.03
N GLU A 304 -22.70 -10.70 0.50
CA GLU A 304 -23.32 -10.71 1.81
C GLU A 304 -22.72 -11.78 2.72
N ARG A 305 -22.73 -11.54 4.02
CA ARG A 305 -22.09 -12.44 5.00
C ARG A 305 -22.85 -13.76 5.11
N ILE A 306 -22.09 -14.85 5.20
CA ILE A 306 -22.58 -16.14 5.66
C ILE A 306 -22.48 -16.16 7.18
N VAL A 307 -23.58 -16.43 7.86
CA VAL A 307 -23.67 -16.54 9.32
C VAL A 307 -24.07 -17.96 9.70
N GLN A 308 -23.34 -18.58 10.61
CA GLN A 308 -23.70 -19.87 11.19
C GLN A 308 -24.74 -19.66 12.26
N THR A 309 -25.79 -20.51 12.25
CA THR A 309 -26.88 -20.55 13.24
C THR A 309 -27.05 -21.97 13.78
N ASP A 310 -27.88 -22.15 14.80
CA ASP A 310 -28.19 -23.49 15.33
C ASP A 310 -28.88 -24.40 14.29
N ALA A 311 -29.60 -23.83 13.33
CA ALA A 311 -30.29 -24.55 12.26
C ALA A 311 -29.44 -24.80 10.99
N GLY A 312 -28.25 -24.18 10.89
CA GLY A 312 -27.39 -24.28 9.71
C GLY A 312 -26.69 -22.97 9.37
N TYR A 313 -26.93 -22.43 8.19
CA TYR A 313 -26.28 -21.20 7.70
C TYR A 313 -27.32 -20.26 7.09
N GLU A 314 -27.11 -18.97 7.31
CA GLU A 314 -27.96 -17.91 6.76
C GLU A 314 -27.18 -16.85 6.03
N VAL A 315 -27.78 -16.31 4.98
CA VAL A 315 -27.35 -15.08 4.31
C VAL A 315 -28.55 -14.12 4.38
N THR A 316 -28.73 -13.53 5.54
CA THR A 316 -29.94 -12.79 5.92
C THR A 316 -30.30 -11.68 4.92
N ALA A 317 -29.33 -10.91 4.43
CA ALA A 317 -29.56 -9.84 3.46
C ALA A 317 -30.03 -10.33 2.07
N LEU A 318 -29.86 -11.62 1.77
CA LEU A 318 -30.34 -12.27 0.54
C LEU A 318 -31.59 -13.15 0.79
N GLY A 319 -32.02 -13.30 2.03
CA GLY A 319 -33.15 -14.19 2.39
C GLY A 319 -32.84 -15.66 2.14
N LEU A 320 -31.56 -16.07 2.19
CA LEU A 320 -31.14 -17.46 1.97
C LEU A 320 -30.88 -18.15 3.30
N SER A 321 -31.33 -19.42 3.40
CA SER A 321 -31.05 -20.32 4.52
C SER A 321 -30.68 -21.70 3.99
N PHE A 322 -29.68 -22.32 4.61
CA PHE A 322 -29.15 -23.63 4.21
C PHE A 322 -28.97 -24.50 5.43
N THR A 323 -29.38 -25.78 5.34
CA THR A 323 -28.81 -26.78 6.23
C THR A 323 -27.34 -27.00 5.93
N LYS A 324 -26.64 -27.73 6.81
CA LYS A 324 -25.23 -28.06 6.59
C LYS A 324 -25.01 -28.81 5.26
N ASP A 325 -25.82 -29.79 4.96
CA ASP A 325 -25.69 -30.59 3.73
C ASP A 325 -26.04 -29.77 2.49
N GLN A 326 -27.01 -28.85 2.59
CA GLN A 326 -27.39 -27.97 1.49
C GLN A 326 -26.27 -27.00 1.14
N ILE A 327 -25.62 -26.36 2.14
CA ILE A 327 -24.55 -25.39 1.84
C ILE A 327 -23.32 -26.09 1.26
N LEU A 328 -22.99 -27.30 1.73
CA LEU A 328 -21.88 -28.08 1.18
C LEU A 328 -22.15 -28.53 -0.26
N ALA A 329 -23.38 -28.94 -0.56
CA ALA A 329 -23.80 -29.24 -1.94
C ALA A 329 -23.76 -27.97 -2.82
N ASP A 330 -24.15 -26.82 -2.29
CA ASP A 330 -24.07 -25.53 -3.03
C ASP A 330 -22.63 -25.11 -3.31
N VAL A 331 -21.69 -25.31 -2.38
CA VAL A 331 -20.25 -25.07 -2.61
C VAL A 331 -19.75 -25.85 -3.82
N GLN A 332 -20.13 -27.11 -3.94
CA GLN A 332 -19.70 -27.97 -5.06
C GLN A 332 -20.34 -27.57 -6.40
N ASN A 333 -21.62 -27.21 -6.38
CA ASN A 333 -22.37 -26.90 -7.59
C ASN A 333 -22.18 -25.42 -8.04
N ASN A 334 -21.97 -24.50 -7.09
CA ASN A 334 -21.94 -23.06 -7.33
C ASN A 334 -20.72 -22.39 -6.64
N PRO A 335 -19.48 -22.84 -6.85
CA PRO A 335 -18.30 -22.29 -6.17
C PRO A 335 -18.11 -20.79 -6.42
N ALA A 336 -18.61 -20.29 -7.55
CA ALA A 336 -18.57 -18.86 -7.89
C ALA A 336 -19.36 -17.96 -6.92
N ASN A 337 -20.28 -18.54 -6.14
CA ASN A 337 -21.07 -17.79 -5.16
C ASN A 337 -20.33 -17.56 -3.83
N TYR A 338 -19.16 -18.15 -3.63
CA TYR A 338 -18.38 -18.01 -2.39
C TYR A 338 -17.22 -17.05 -2.58
N SER A 339 -17.10 -16.11 -1.64
CA SER A 339 -16.07 -15.07 -1.68
C SER A 339 -15.34 -15.01 -0.33
N PRO A 340 -14.02 -15.23 -0.30
CA PRO A 340 -13.25 -15.11 0.94
C PRO A 340 -13.18 -13.65 1.40
N ASN A 341 -13.21 -13.46 2.73
CA ASN A 341 -12.88 -12.16 3.31
C ASN A 341 -11.35 -11.95 3.41
N VAL A 342 -10.91 -10.88 4.09
CA VAL A 342 -9.49 -10.54 4.27
C VAL A 342 -8.66 -11.69 4.87
N ILE A 343 -9.27 -12.55 5.71
CA ILE A 343 -8.58 -13.68 6.37
C ILE A 343 -8.25 -14.80 5.37
N LEU A 344 -9.20 -15.15 4.50
CA LEU A 344 -9.08 -16.27 3.58
C LEU A 344 -8.66 -15.87 2.16
N ARG A 345 -8.72 -14.57 1.81
CA ARG A 345 -8.33 -14.07 0.48
C ARG A 345 -6.88 -14.42 0.14
N GLY A 346 -5.97 -14.24 1.09
CA GLY A 346 -4.56 -14.61 0.91
C GLY A 346 -4.39 -16.10 0.68
N VAL A 347 -5.12 -16.95 1.42
CA VAL A 347 -5.11 -18.41 1.23
C VAL A 347 -5.62 -18.79 -0.16
N PHE A 348 -6.68 -18.15 -0.65
CA PHE A 348 -7.18 -18.37 -2.01
C PHE A 348 -6.16 -17.98 -3.07
N GLN A 349 -5.54 -16.81 -2.95
CA GLN A 349 -4.45 -16.36 -3.81
C GLN A 349 -3.34 -17.40 -3.90
N GLU A 350 -2.86 -17.88 -2.75
CA GLU A 350 -1.76 -18.84 -2.67
C GLU A 350 -2.17 -20.26 -3.06
N THR A 351 -3.46 -20.58 -3.04
CA THR A 351 -3.97 -21.87 -3.56
C THR A 351 -3.90 -21.92 -5.08
N ILE A 352 -4.22 -20.82 -5.77
CA ILE A 352 -4.29 -20.79 -7.24
C ILE A 352 -2.97 -20.41 -7.93
N LEU A 353 -2.08 -19.69 -7.23
CA LEU A 353 -0.83 -19.19 -7.80
C LEU A 353 0.39 -19.98 -7.30
N PRO A 354 1.39 -20.25 -8.17
CA PRO A 354 2.70 -20.74 -7.74
C PRO A 354 3.51 -19.61 -7.10
N ASN A 355 2.93 -18.92 -6.11
CA ASN A 355 3.49 -17.72 -5.56
C ASN A 355 4.56 -17.98 -4.50
N ILE A 356 5.63 -17.17 -4.52
CA ILE A 356 6.74 -17.27 -3.56
C ILE A 356 6.95 -15.99 -2.75
N ALA A 357 6.44 -14.86 -3.24
CA ALA A 357 6.58 -13.57 -2.57
C ALA A 357 5.32 -12.72 -2.74
N PHE A 358 4.88 -12.11 -1.65
CA PHE A 358 3.75 -11.18 -1.62
C PHE A 358 4.24 -9.77 -1.28
N ILE A 359 3.93 -8.79 -2.12
CA ILE A 359 4.27 -7.39 -1.96
C ILE A 359 3.04 -6.63 -1.48
N GLY A 360 3.08 -6.14 -0.24
CA GLY A 360 1.97 -5.42 0.39
C GLY A 360 2.37 -4.07 0.97
N GLY A 361 1.37 -3.22 1.25
CA GLY A 361 1.56 -2.02 2.06
C GLY A 361 1.70 -2.37 3.55
N GLY A 362 2.03 -1.38 4.40
CA GLY A 362 2.25 -1.64 5.83
C GLY A 362 1.05 -2.24 6.57
N GLY A 363 -0.19 -1.85 6.19
CA GLY A 363 -1.40 -2.45 6.75
C GLY A 363 -1.61 -3.89 6.28
N GLU A 364 -1.27 -4.18 5.00
CA GLU A 364 -1.34 -5.55 4.48
C GLU A 364 -0.31 -6.44 5.13
N LEU A 365 0.93 -5.97 5.25
CA LEU A 365 1.99 -6.69 5.98
C LEU A 365 1.54 -7.03 7.39
N ALA A 366 0.92 -6.08 8.10
CA ALA A 366 0.47 -6.29 9.46
C ALA A 366 -0.59 -7.40 9.56
N TYR A 367 -1.65 -7.38 8.71
CA TYR A 367 -2.63 -8.46 8.79
C TYR A 367 -2.11 -9.81 8.25
N TRP A 368 -1.20 -9.83 7.27
CA TRP A 368 -0.58 -11.09 6.83
C TRP A 368 0.19 -11.79 7.94
N LEU A 369 0.86 -11.04 8.82
CA LEU A 369 1.52 -11.59 10.01
C LEU A 369 0.54 -12.25 11.01
N GLU A 370 -0.75 -11.94 10.91
CA GLU A 370 -1.81 -12.59 11.69
C GLU A 370 -2.26 -13.93 11.09
N LEU A 371 -1.91 -14.22 9.82
CA LEU A 371 -2.45 -15.33 9.04
C LEU A 371 -1.58 -16.59 8.96
N LYS A 372 -0.35 -16.58 9.48
CA LYS A 372 0.58 -17.72 9.35
C LYS A 372 -0.07 -19.06 9.75
N GLN A 373 -0.79 -19.09 10.88
CA GLN A 373 -1.46 -20.32 11.34
C GLN A 373 -2.65 -20.69 10.44
N VAL A 374 -3.36 -19.71 9.87
CA VAL A 374 -4.45 -19.96 8.92
C VAL A 374 -3.93 -20.70 7.68
N PHE A 375 -2.77 -20.30 7.16
CA PHE A 375 -2.10 -20.97 6.04
C PHE A 375 -1.68 -22.39 6.39
N ALA A 376 -1.09 -22.58 7.57
CA ALA A 376 -0.69 -23.91 8.06
C ALA A 376 -1.90 -24.84 8.18
N ASP A 377 -3.00 -24.36 8.77
CA ASP A 377 -4.23 -25.13 8.93
C ASP A 377 -4.91 -25.40 7.58
N ALA A 378 -4.81 -24.49 6.61
CA ALA A 378 -5.29 -24.70 5.25
C ALA A 378 -4.36 -25.63 4.41
N ALA A 379 -3.19 -25.99 4.93
CA ALA A 379 -2.14 -26.73 4.22
C ALA A 379 -1.68 -26.03 2.92
N VAL A 380 -1.63 -24.68 2.92
CA VAL A 380 -1.19 -23.84 1.80
C VAL A 380 0.13 -23.15 2.20
N PRO A 381 1.17 -23.15 1.33
CA PRO A 381 2.46 -22.53 1.61
C PRO A 381 2.32 -21.02 1.85
N PHE A 382 3.00 -20.52 2.89
CA PHE A 382 3.05 -19.10 3.22
C PHE A 382 4.17 -18.42 2.42
N PRO A 383 3.93 -17.30 1.72
CA PRO A 383 4.94 -16.64 0.90
C PRO A 383 5.93 -15.80 1.73
N VAL A 384 7.02 -15.35 1.09
CA VAL A 384 7.83 -14.25 1.63
C VAL A 384 6.98 -12.97 1.61
N LEU A 385 6.92 -12.27 2.73
CA LEU A 385 6.22 -10.99 2.80
C LEU A 385 7.21 -9.84 2.55
N LEU A 386 6.85 -8.88 1.71
CA LEU A 386 7.68 -7.72 1.40
C LEU A 386 6.86 -6.44 1.54
N LEU A 387 7.45 -5.46 2.23
CA LEU A 387 6.89 -4.11 2.20
C LEU A 387 7.10 -3.52 0.81
N ARG A 388 6.02 -3.02 0.18
CA ARG A 388 6.16 -2.33 -1.10
C ARG A 388 7.09 -1.12 -1.00
N ASN A 389 7.79 -0.81 -2.08
CA ASN A 389 8.54 0.43 -2.17
C ASN A 389 7.62 1.65 -1.99
N SER A 390 8.17 2.71 -1.45
CA SER A 390 7.51 3.99 -1.23
C SER A 390 8.37 5.12 -1.77
N PHE A 391 7.74 6.10 -2.41
CA PHE A 391 8.44 7.20 -3.05
C PHE A 391 7.86 8.55 -2.63
N LEU A 392 8.75 9.53 -2.44
CA LEU A 392 8.41 10.94 -2.44
C LEU A 392 8.95 11.57 -3.73
N LEU A 393 8.06 12.07 -4.55
CA LEU A 393 8.39 12.72 -5.81
C LEU A 393 8.65 14.19 -5.57
N VAL A 394 9.89 14.64 -5.81
CA VAL A 394 10.33 16.01 -5.53
C VAL A 394 10.63 16.73 -6.86
N PRO A 395 9.71 17.59 -7.36
CA PRO A 395 9.96 18.37 -8.57
C PRO A 395 11.20 19.26 -8.44
N ALA A 396 11.94 19.44 -9.54
CA ALA A 396 13.20 20.22 -9.58
C ALA A 396 13.04 21.60 -8.96
N LYS A 397 11.96 22.31 -9.28
CA LYS A 397 11.63 23.61 -8.68
C LYS A 397 11.61 23.57 -7.15
N ARG A 398 11.04 22.50 -6.55
CA ARG A 398 10.95 22.37 -5.09
C ARG A 398 12.29 21.99 -4.49
N ALA A 399 13.04 21.11 -5.14
CA ALA A 399 14.41 20.78 -4.75
C ALA A 399 15.29 22.01 -4.69
N LEU A 400 15.26 22.87 -5.72
CA LEU A 400 16.01 24.13 -5.76
C LEU A 400 15.57 25.12 -4.67
N GLN A 401 14.27 25.20 -4.38
CA GLN A 401 13.76 26.05 -3.30
C GLN A 401 14.27 25.60 -1.93
N LEU A 402 14.20 24.28 -1.65
CA LEU A 402 14.72 23.70 -0.41
C LEU A 402 16.23 23.91 -0.26
N GLN A 403 16.97 23.72 -1.35
CA GLN A 403 18.41 23.95 -1.39
C GLN A 403 18.78 25.41 -1.05
N LYS A 404 18.08 26.40 -1.64
CA LYS A 404 18.29 27.84 -1.35
C LYS A 404 18.00 28.18 0.11
N MET A 405 17.08 27.49 0.75
CA MET A 405 16.75 27.66 2.16
C MET A 405 17.62 26.79 3.09
N HIS A 406 18.57 26.02 2.55
CA HIS A 406 19.37 25.04 3.30
C HIS A 406 18.53 24.02 4.08
N ILE A 407 17.35 23.65 3.56
CA ILE A 407 16.46 22.64 4.15
C ILE A 407 16.74 21.30 3.46
N ASN A 408 17.20 20.32 4.24
CA ASN A 408 17.31 18.94 3.77
C ASN A 408 15.92 18.32 3.63
N THR A 409 15.64 17.67 2.48
CA THR A 409 14.35 17.03 2.18
C THR A 409 13.96 15.98 3.23
N VAL A 410 14.92 15.24 3.79
CA VAL A 410 14.69 14.28 4.88
C VAL A 410 14.06 14.94 6.12
N ASN A 411 14.39 16.21 6.39
CA ASN A 411 13.80 16.94 7.51
C ASN A 411 12.32 17.24 7.35
N LEU A 412 11.78 17.19 6.12
CA LEU A 412 10.36 17.40 5.85
C LEU A 412 9.47 16.29 6.46
N PHE A 413 10.03 15.09 6.65
CA PHE A 413 9.33 13.99 7.33
C PHE A 413 9.10 14.25 8.83
N LYS A 414 9.77 15.24 9.43
CA LYS A 414 9.62 15.58 10.86
C LYS A 414 8.25 16.17 11.24
N GLY A 415 7.33 16.27 10.29
CA GLY A 415 5.93 16.55 10.58
C GLY A 415 5.39 17.84 10.00
N ARG A 416 4.64 18.59 10.80
CA ARG A 416 3.86 19.73 10.34
C ARG A 416 4.73 20.88 9.83
N PRO A 417 4.27 21.69 8.85
CA PRO A 417 5.00 22.85 8.31
C PRO A 417 5.58 23.75 9.41
N GLN A 418 4.84 23.90 10.52
CA GLN A 418 5.24 24.71 11.66
C GLN A 418 6.57 24.27 12.29
N VAL A 419 6.84 22.96 12.36
CA VAL A 419 8.09 22.40 12.92
C VAL A 419 9.28 22.76 12.02
N ILE A 420 9.08 22.66 10.70
CA ILE A 420 10.12 23.01 9.71
C ILE A 420 10.40 24.50 9.74
N ILE A 421 9.34 25.34 9.78
CA ILE A 421 9.45 26.79 9.89
C ILE A 421 10.19 27.19 11.18
N ASP A 422 9.85 26.58 12.32
CA ASP A 422 10.52 26.86 13.61
C ASP A 422 12.02 26.52 13.54
N SER A 423 12.34 25.40 12.93
CA SER A 423 13.73 24.96 12.74
C SER A 423 14.48 25.90 11.80
N PHE A 424 13.86 26.29 10.68
CA PHE A 424 14.42 27.23 9.70
C PHE A 424 14.71 28.60 10.35
N VAL A 425 13.73 29.19 11.06
CA VAL A 425 13.88 30.49 11.72
C VAL A 425 14.96 30.45 12.79
N LYS A 426 15.04 29.36 13.58
CA LYS A 426 16.10 29.19 14.58
C LYS A 426 17.49 29.10 13.98
N ALA A 427 17.63 28.47 12.81
CA ALA A 427 18.90 28.28 12.12
C ALA A 427 19.39 29.57 11.43
N ASN A 428 18.47 30.43 10.96
CA ASN A 428 18.79 31.63 10.17
C ASN A 428 18.68 32.94 10.96
N SER A 429 18.19 32.89 12.22
CA SER A 429 18.12 34.08 13.08
C SER A 429 19.51 34.50 13.55
N VAL A 430 19.79 35.80 13.47
CA VAL A 430 20.98 36.41 14.07
C VAL A 430 20.86 36.55 15.59
N HIS A 431 19.68 36.33 16.14
CA HIS A 431 19.39 36.44 17.58
C HIS A 431 19.36 35.08 18.26
N HIS A 432 19.87 35.03 19.49
CA HIS A 432 19.73 33.82 20.32
C HIS A 432 18.29 33.68 20.78
N LEU A 433 17.55 32.74 20.17
CA LEU A 433 16.15 32.45 20.48
C LEU A 433 15.97 31.41 21.60
N GLN A 434 17.04 30.71 21.95
CA GLN A 434 17.04 29.70 23.00
C GLN A 434 17.51 30.34 24.30
N ILE A 435 16.83 30.01 25.40
CA ILE A 435 17.13 30.51 26.75
C ILE A 435 17.50 29.37 27.70
N ASN A 436 18.08 28.30 27.18
CA ASN A 436 18.40 27.09 27.97
C ASN A 436 19.39 27.39 29.10
N THR A 437 20.41 28.23 28.83
CA THR A 437 21.40 28.63 29.85
C THR A 437 20.73 29.42 30.98
N GLN A 438 19.83 30.35 30.65
CA GLN A 438 19.08 31.12 31.63
C GLN A 438 18.12 30.24 32.42
N MET A 439 17.47 29.26 31.75
CA MET A 439 16.61 28.29 32.43
C MET A 439 17.38 27.45 33.42
N ALA A 440 18.54 26.90 33.01
CA ALA A 440 19.39 26.11 33.89
C ALA A 440 19.92 26.91 35.10
N ALA A 441 20.28 28.19 34.89
CA ALA A 441 20.69 29.05 35.98
C ALA A 441 19.56 29.31 37.01
N ILE A 442 18.34 29.52 36.53
CA ILE A 442 17.16 29.71 37.39
C ILE A 442 16.81 28.44 38.15
N GLU A 443 16.88 27.27 37.49
CA GLU A 443 16.66 25.96 38.11
C GLU A 443 17.68 25.70 39.23
N ALA A 444 18.95 26.03 39.01
CA ALA A 444 20.01 25.91 40.04
C ALA A 444 19.70 26.80 41.24
N GLN A 445 19.16 28.04 41.06
CA GLN A 445 18.75 28.88 42.16
C GLN A 445 17.58 28.29 42.95
N TYR A 446 16.58 27.72 42.29
CA TYR A 446 15.48 27.02 42.94
C TYR A 446 15.93 25.82 43.72
N THR A 447 16.97 25.09 43.25
CA THR A 447 17.59 23.97 44.00
C THR A 447 18.18 24.48 45.32
N LEU A 448 18.94 25.56 45.33
CA LEU A 448 19.49 26.15 46.54
C LEU A 448 18.39 26.63 47.53
N ILE A 449 17.35 27.27 47.03
CA ILE A 449 16.20 27.69 47.82
C ILE A 449 15.48 26.48 48.43
N LYS A 450 15.36 25.38 47.69
CA LYS A 450 14.75 24.11 48.13
C LYS A 450 15.57 23.48 49.29
N GLU A 451 16.89 23.49 49.18
CA GLU A 451 17.76 23.02 50.26
C GLU A 451 17.63 23.86 51.54
N GLN A 452 17.61 25.19 51.40
CA GLN A 452 17.39 26.13 52.54
C GLN A 452 16.00 25.93 53.17
N ALA A 453 14.97 25.77 52.37
CA ALA A 453 13.61 25.56 52.85
C ALA A 453 13.46 24.21 53.56
N ALA A 454 14.10 23.15 53.04
CA ALA A 454 14.10 21.84 53.66
C ALA A 454 14.76 21.82 55.05
N ALA A 455 15.78 22.68 55.27
CA ALA A 455 16.43 22.84 56.54
C ALA A 455 15.53 23.55 57.57
N ILE A 456 14.53 24.34 57.14
CA ILE A 456 13.56 25.03 57.98
C ILE A 456 12.36 24.13 58.26
N ASP A 457 11.74 23.60 57.17
CA ASP A 457 10.57 22.72 57.24
C ASP A 457 10.47 21.90 55.94
N ALA A 458 10.51 20.57 56.09
CA ALA A 458 10.44 19.63 54.96
C ALA A 458 9.15 19.78 54.11
N SER A 459 8.08 20.26 54.71
CA SER A 459 6.81 20.49 54.00
C SER A 459 6.89 21.60 52.93
N LEU A 460 7.91 22.46 53.01
CA LEU A 460 8.13 23.54 52.03
C LEU A 460 8.75 23.02 50.70
N VAL A 461 9.33 21.84 50.71
CA VAL A 461 10.02 21.27 49.54
C VAL A 461 9.13 21.17 48.32
N ASP A 462 7.94 20.58 48.46
CA ASP A 462 6.97 20.42 47.37
C ASP A 462 6.45 21.78 46.85
N HIS A 463 6.29 22.76 47.74
CA HIS A 463 5.89 24.09 47.36
C HIS A 463 6.95 24.78 46.49
N ILE A 464 8.22 24.71 46.88
CA ILE A 464 9.33 25.30 46.10
C ILE A 464 9.48 24.59 44.73
N GLU A 465 9.31 23.29 44.69
CA GLU A 465 9.35 22.50 43.45
C GLU A 465 8.20 22.93 42.48
N ALA A 466 7.00 23.07 42.99
CA ALA A 466 5.87 23.58 42.21
C ALA A 466 6.11 24.99 41.65
N LEU A 467 6.74 25.88 42.44
CA LEU A 467 7.13 27.23 41.99
C LEU A 467 8.18 27.18 40.89
N SER A 468 9.21 26.31 41.03
CA SER A 468 10.24 26.09 40.02
C SER A 468 9.60 25.65 38.69
N HIS A 469 8.73 24.65 38.71
CA HIS A 469 8.00 24.18 37.52
C HIS A 469 7.15 25.29 36.87
N LYS A 470 6.44 26.07 37.67
CA LYS A 470 5.63 27.22 37.19
C LYS A 470 6.49 28.29 36.53
N GLN A 471 7.67 28.58 37.10
CA GLN A 471 8.63 29.52 36.53
C GLN A 471 9.21 29.03 35.22
N ALA A 472 9.61 27.74 35.14
CA ALA A 472 10.09 27.12 33.91
C ALA A 472 9.06 27.23 32.76
N GLN A 473 7.77 26.98 33.05
CA GLN A 473 6.69 27.16 32.08
C GLN A 473 6.53 28.60 31.60
N LYS A 474 6.69 29.60 32.47
CA LYS A 474 6.66 31.01 32.08
C LYS A 474 7.83 31.39 31.17
N LEU A 475 9.02 30.87 31.43
CA LEU A 475 10.20 31.09 30.59
C LEU A 475 10.03 30.46 29.21
N LEU A 476 9.47 29.25 29.13
CA LEU A 476 9.12 28.61 27.83
C LEU A 476 8.10 29.47 27.04
N GLN A 477 7.16 30.14 27.70
CA GLN A 477 6.25 31.09 27.04
C GLN A 477 6.98 32.31 26.49
N VAL A 478 8.00 32.81 27.21
CA VAL A 478 8.84 33.93 26.72
C VAL A 478 9.60 33.47 25.47
N GLN A 479 10.24 32.29 25.49
CA GLN A 479 10.93 31.75 24.35
C GLN A 479 9.99 31.59 23.13
N LYS A 480 8.77 31.11 23.32
CA LYS A 480 7.76 31.02 22.26
C LYS A 480 7.39 32.42 21.71
N LYS A 481 7.30 33.46 22.56
CA LYS A 481 7.04 34.84 22.11
C LYS A 481 8.22 35.40 21.30
N MET A 482 9.47 35.16 21.73
CA MET A 482 10.67 35.57 20.98
C MET A 482 10.68 34.93 19.59
N LEU A 483 10.43 33.62 19.51
CA LEU A 483 10.35 32.91 18.22
C LEU A 483 9.23 33.46 17.33
N ARG A 484 8.05 33.78 17.90
CA ARG A 484 6.95 34.41 17.13
C ARG A 484 7.32 35.78 16.60
N ALA A 485 8.02 36.59 17.38
CA ALA A 485 8.48 37.91 16.94
C ALA A 485 9.50 37.80 15.79
N GLU A 486 10.44 36.85 15.89
CA GLU A 486 11.46 36.62 14.89
C GLU A 486 10.86 36.07 13.58
N LYS A 487 9.88 35.19 13.66
CA LYS A 487 9.17 34.65 12.49
C LYS A 487 8.61 35.71 11.55
N ARG A 488 8.17 36.86 12.06
CA ARG A 488 7.63 37.94 11.22
C ARG A 488 8.63 38.48 10.20
N LYS A 489 9.93 38.28 10.43
CA LYS A 489 10.99 38.66 9.48
C LYS A 489 11.16 37.70 8.31
N TYR A 490 10.60 36.46 8.43
CA TYR A 490 10.74 35.37 7.47
C TYR A 490 9.38 34.95 6.88
N GLU A 491 8.47 35.90 6.67
CA GLU A 491 7.09 35.61 6.24
C GLU A 491 7.06 34.98 4.84
N ALA A 492 7.92 35.43 3.92
CA ALA A 492 7.99 34.90 2.58
C ALA A 492 8.48 33.44 2.57
N GLU A 493 9.51 33.12 3.36
CA GLU A 493 10.07 31.77 3.50
C GLU A 493 9.06 30.85 4.20
N GLN A 494 8.32 31.33 5.20
CA GLN A 494 7.25 30.56 5.85
C GLN A 494 6.16 30.15 4.84
N GLN A 495 5.71 31.10 4.00
CA GLN A 495 4.72 30.81 2.96
C GLN A 495 5.29 29.80 1.93
N GLN A 496 6.57 29.94 1.58
CA GLN A 496 7.24 29.02 0.65
C GLN A 496 7.35 27.60 1.25
N ILE A 497 7.79 27.47 2.51
CA ILE A 497 7.87 26.18 3.21
C ILE A 497 6.49 25.54 3.28
N THR A 498 5.47 26.32 3.65
CA THR A 498 4.09 25.80 3.72
C THR A 498 3.63 25.24 2.38
N LYS A 499 3.83 25.99 1.27
CA LYS A 499 3.47 25.51 -0.08
C LYS A 499 4.25 24.26 -0.50
N ILE A 500 5.53 24.15 -0.14
CA ILE A 500 6.33 22.96 -0.43
C ILE A 500 5.76 21.78 0.36
N MET A 501 5.49 21.96 1.64
CA MET A 501 4.95 20.90 2.49
C MET A 501 3.55 20.45 2.03
N GLU A 502 2.67 21.36 1.64
CA GLU A 502 1.34 21.03 1.09
C GLU A 502 1.43 20.22 -0.19
N GLN A 503 2.42 20.51 -1.05
CA GLN A 503 2.63 19.77 -2.29
C GLN A 503 3.27 18.40 -2.04
N LEU A 504 4.30 18.32 -1.19
CA LEU A 504 5.02 17.07 -0.95
C LEU A 504 4.31 16.13 0.04
N PHE A 505 3.48 16.70 0.90
CA PHE A 505 2.70 15.96 1.93
C PHE A 505 1.25 16.48 1.96
N PRO A 506 0.45 16.20 0.93
CA PRO A 506 -0.91 16.71 0.79
C PRO A 506 -1.77 16.32 1.99
N GLY A 507 -2.36 17.32 2.65
CA GLY A 507 -3.13 17.12 3.89
C GLY A 507 -2.32 16.57 5.06
N GLY A 508 -0.98 16.65 5.01
CA GLY A 508 -0.08 16.07 6.02
C GLY A 508 0.12 14.55 5.88
N SER A 509 -0.33 13.95 4.78
CA SER A 509 -0.16 12.55 4.44
C SER A 509 0.96 12.36 3.40
N LEU A 510 1.40 11.10 3.19
CA LEU A 510 2.31 10.79 2.07
C LEU A 510 1.59 10.99 0.73
N GLN A 511 2.27 11.54 -0.28
CA GLN A 511 1.78 11.68 -1.66
C GLN A 511 1.15 10.38 -2.17
N GLU A 512 1.82 9.27 -1.97
CA GLU A 512 1.39 7.96 -2.44
C GLU A 512 0.02 7.50 -1.94
N ARG A 513 -0.50 8.12 -0.87
CA ARG A 513 -1.82 7.82 -0.30
C ARG A 513 -2.92 8.74 -0.80
N THR A 514 -2.55 9.85 -1.45
CA THR A 514 -3.50 10.90 -1.83
C THR A 514 -3.50 11.19 -3.32
N GLU A 515 -2.32 11.27 -3.95
CA GLU A 515 -2.20 11.63 -5.36
C GLU A 515 -2.48 10.45 -6.29
N ASN A 516 -2.98 10.74 -7.49
CA ASN A 516 -3.20 9.78 -8.56
C ASN A 516 -2.08 9.86 -9.60
N ILE A 517 -1.85 8.77 -10.32
CA ILE A 517 -0.88 8.74 -11.43
C ILE A 517 -1.15 9.81 -12.49
N ALA A 518 -2.40 10.21 -12.71
CA ALA A 518 -2.79 11.20 -13.72
C ALA A 518 -2.05 12.54 -13.56
N ASP A 519 -1.76 12.97 -12.32
CA ASP A 519 -1.04 14.21 -12.04
C ASP A 519 0.42 14.17 -12.52
N TRP A 520 1.00 13.00 -12.59
CA TRP A 520 2.38 12.76 -13.03
C TRP A 520 2.42 12.30 -14.50
N TYR A 521 1.47 11.48 -14.91
CA TYR A 521 1.35 11.02 -16.29
C TYR A 521 1.12 12.17 -17.28
N LYS A 522 0.34 13.19 -16.90
CA LYS A 522 0.13 14.39 -17.75
C LYS A 522 1.44 15.15 -18.05
N ILE A 523 2.48 14.97 -17.23
CA ILE A 523 3.79 15.61 -17.40
C ILE A 523 4.74 14.70 -18.16
N TYR A 524 4.88 13.44 -17.71
CA TYR A 524 5.94 12.52 -18.13
C TYR A 524 5.45 11.36 -19.01
N GLY A 525 4.14 11.16 -19.18
CA GLY A 525 3.59 10.04 -19.93
C GLY A 525 3.99 8.68 -19.33
N THR A 526 4.24 7.71 -20.21
CA THR A 526 4.69 6.35 -19.81
C THR A 526 6.04 6.35 -19.11
N HIS A 527 6.90 7.36 -19.35
CA HIS A 527 8.20 7.46 -18.71
C HIS A 527 8.10 7.59 -17.18
N PHE A 528 6.96 8.08 -16.66
CA PHE A 528 6.72 8.04 -15.22
C PHE A 528 6.70 6.61 -14.69
N VAL A 529 6.01 5.70 -15.38
CA VAL A 529 5.96 4.28 -15.00
C VAL A 529 7.34 3.63 -15.09
N ASP A 530 8.07 3.92 -16.20
CA ASP A 530 9.44 3.44 -16.41
C ASP A 530 10.33 3.86 -15.23
N ALA A 531 10.26 5.14 -14.84
CA ALA A 531 11.04 5.69 -13.75
C ALA A 531 10.76 5.01 -12.39
N ILE A 532 9.50 4.76 -12.09
CA ILE A 532 9.13 4.07 -10.84
C ILE A 532 9.62 2.63 -10.86
N VAL A 533 9.47 1.90 -11.98
CA VAL A 533 9.96 0.52 -12.10
C VAL A 533 11.48 0.44 -11.95
N GLU A 534 12.22 1.33 -12.63
CA GLU A 534 13.70 1.30 -12.62
C GLU A 534 14.31 1.74 -11.27
N ASN A 535 13.55 2.50 -10.46
CA ASN A 535 13.98 2.93 -9.12
C ASN A 535 13.33 2.12 -7.99
N SER A 536 12.63 1.04 -8.32
CA SER A 536 12.13 0.07 -7.35
C SER A 536 13.22 -0.93 -6.98
N ASP A 537 13.40 -1.15 -5.69
CA ASP A 537 14.37 -2.08 -5.11
C ASP A 537 13.73 -3.42 -4.75
N ASP A 538 14.53 -4.50 -4.75
CA ASP A 538 14.07 -5.86 -4.44
C ASP A 538 13.62 -6.01 -2.98
N PHE A 539 14.56 -5.77 -2.06
CA PHE A 539 14.38 -5.98 -0.61
C PHE A 539 14.66 -4.68 0.17
N SER A 540 14.40 -3.52 -0.44
CA SER A 540 14.73 -2.21 0.14
C SER A 540 14.10 -2.03 1.53
N LYS A 541 14.90 -1.52 2.43
CA LYS A 541 14.50 -1.09 3.77
C LYS A 541 14.35 0.43 3.85
N GLY A 542 14.40 1.12 2.71
CA GLY A 542 14.38 2.58 2.61
C GLY A 542 13.18 3.13 1.84
N PHE A 543 12.73 4.30 2.27
CA PHE A 543 11.80 5.16 1.57
C PHE A 543 12.60 5.99 0.56
N THR A 544 12.22 5.99 -0.72
CA THR A 544 12.99 6.61 -1.80
C THR A 544 12.50 8.02 -2.10
N LEU A 545 13.42 8.98 -2.12
CA LEU A 545 13.21 10.35 -2.61
C LEU A 545 13.63 10.40 -4.07
N LEU A 546 12.71 10.67 -5.00
CA LEU A 546 13.01 10.85 -6.41
C LEU A 546 12.98 12.34 -6.78
N TYR A 547 14.15 12.90 -7.12
CA TYR A 547 14.28 14.27 -7.58
C TYR A 547 14.08 14.31 -9.09
N LEU A 548 12.97 14.89 -9.52
CA LEU A 548 12.54 14.91 -10.91
C LEU A 548 13.07 16.15 -11.62
N ASN A 549 13.39 16.02 -12.90
CA ASN A 549 13.64 17.17 -13.79
C ASN A 549 12.30 17.79 -14.23
N ASP A 550 12.32 19.08 -14.60
CA ASP A 550 11.16 19.80 -15.14
C ASP A 550 10.85 19.33 -16.57
#